data_27f60bb930340ae8b995e02ee51e89ff
#
_entry.id   27f60bb930340ae8b995e02ee51e89ff
#
_cell.length_a   1.000
_cell.length_b   1.000
_cell.length_c   1.000
_cell.angle_alpha   90.00
_cell.angle_beta   90.00
_cell.angle_gamma   90.00
#
_symmetry.space_group_name_H-M   'P 1'
#
loop_
_entity.id
_entity.type
_entity.pdbx_description
1 polymer ?
#
loop_
_entity_poly.entity_id
_entity_poly.type
_entity_poly.pdbx_seq_one_letter_code
_entity_poly.pdbx_strand_id
1 'polypeptide(L)'
;MNQLRISKIEELAAKRQGNMTVILENVMDYHNLGAVMRSCDAVGCFEIYVVFTVPSKQKEVLRLGKKTAAGSRKWLKVNYFTDLESCFSHVRSKYNKIWCTSIGEDATSIYSKDFTDSFAILFGNEKDGVSDLGKSLCDGNILIPQVGMAQSLNISVACAVTLYEAFRQRNECGFYGKNNPNDALTHQMILDTYMERNEKKDRVRSVQVINK
;
A
#
# COMPACT_ATOMS: atom_id res chain seq x y z
N MET A 1 20.61 -9.83 21.39
CA MET A 1 19.78 -10.03 20.20
C MET A 1 20.42 -11.14 19.34
N ASN A 2 19.63 -12.03 18.71
CA ASN A 2 20.20 -13.09 17.87
C ASN A 2 20.71 -12.46 16.55
N GLN A 3 21.99 -12.62 16.23
CA GLN A 3 22.65 -12.05 15.04
C GLN A 3 21.94 -12.44 13.72
N LEU A 4 21.48 -13.68 13.61
CA LEU A 4 20.74 -14.16 12.44
C LEU A 4 19.43 -13.38 12.21
N ARG A 5 18.79 -12.91 13.28
CA ARG A 5 17.56 -12.13 13.17
C ARG A 5 17.83 -10.69 12.75
N ILE A 6 18.93 -10.10 13.20
CA ILE A 6 19.36 -8.76 12.77
C ILE A 6 19.65 -8.79 11.28
N SER A 7 20.49 -9.71 10.82
CA SER A 7 20.84 -9.85 9.40
C SER A 7 19.59 -10.02 8.51
N LYS A 8 18.59 -10.80 8.96
CA LYS A 8 17.32 -10.94 8.23
C LYS A 8 16.51 -9.64 8.17
N ILE A 9 16.56 -8.80 9.20
CA ILE A 9 15.90 -7.49 9.22
C ILE A 9 16.60 -6.53 8.27
N GLU A 10 17.93 -6.52 8.25
CA GLU A 10 18.74 -5.72 7.33
C GLU A 10 18.45 -6.10 5.87
N GLU A 11 18.42 -7.40 5.57
CA GLU A 11 18.06 -7.91 4.24
C GLU A 11 16.64 -7.51 3.84
N LEU A 12 15.68 -7.59 4.76
CA LEU A 12 14.30 -7.16 4.52
C LEU A 12 14.23 -5.65 4.25
N ALA A 13 14.92 -4.83 5.06
CA ALA A 13 14.93 -3.38 4.90
C ALA A 13 15.53 -2.98 3.55
N ALA A 14 16.60 -3.64 3.12
CA ALA A 14 17.27 -3.39 1.85
C ALA A 14 16.39 -3.68 0.61
N LYS A 15 15.34 -4.50 0.75
CA LYS A 15 14.40 -4.83 -0.34
C LYS A 15 13.13 -3.99 -0.32
N ARG A 16 12.93 -3.15 0.70
CA ARG A 16 11.73 -2.29 0.77
C ARG A 16 11.76 -1.18 -0.27
N GLN A 17 10.58 -0.85 -0.76
CA GLN A 17 10.33 0.20 -1.74
C GLN A 17 9.62 1.36 -1.04
N GLY A 18 10.35 2.44 -0.73
CA GLY A 18 9.81 3.62 -0.07
C GLY A 18 9.00 4.53 -1.00
N ASN A 19 9.13 4.33 -2.31
CA ASN A 19 8.49 5.11 -3.35
C ASN A 19 7.34 4.39 -4.07
N MET A 20 6.75 3.36 -3.42
CA MET A 20 5.59 2.60 -3.91
C MET A 20 4.61 2.37 -2.77
N THR A 21 3.33 2.69 -2.96
CA THR A 21 2.31 2.51 -1.93
C THR A 21 0.91 2.28 -2.51
N VAL A 22 -0.03 1.93 -1.61
CA VAL A 22 -1.47 1.88 -1.91
C VAL A 22 -2.26 2.75 -0.94
N ILE A 23 -3.37 3.29 -1.42
CA ILE A 23 -4.39 4.00 -0.67
C ILE A 23 -5.66 3.15 -0.74
N LEU A 24 -6.28 2.87 0.41
CA LEU A 24 -7.49 2.07 0.53
C LEU A 24 -8.63 2.94 1.02
N GLU A 25 -9.56 3.27 0.13
CA GLU A 25 -10.71 4.10 0.42
C GLU A 25 -11.90 3.25 0.84
N ASN A 26 -12.34 3.41 2.09
CA ASN A 26 -13.55 2.79 2.64
C ASN A 26 -13.62 1.26 2.47
N VAL A 27 -12.48 0.57 2.49
CA VAL A 27 -12.44 -0.90 2.43
C VAL A 27 -12.94 -1.47 3.74
N MET A 28 -14.18 -1.96 3.76
CA MET A 28 -14.90 -2.36 4.97
C MET A 28 -14.61 -3.79 5.41
N ASP A 29 -14.27 -4.68 4.48
CA ASP A 29 -13.97 -6.07 4.80
C ASP A 29 -12.54 -6.23 5.34
N TYR A 30 -12.47 -6.67 6.59
CA TYR A 30 -11.21 -6.93 7.28
C TYR A 30 -10.37 -8.04 6.64
N HIS A 31 -11.00 -9.00 5.97
CA HIS A 31 -10.30 -10.06 5.24
C HIS A 31 -9.60 -9.47 4.01
N ASN A 32 -10.30 -8.62 3.26
CA ASN A 32 -9.73 -7.91 2.11
C ASN A 32 -8.56 -7.02 2.54
N LEU A 33 -8.75 -6.21 3.60
CA LEU A 33 -7.68 -5.36 4.12
C LEU A 33 -6.46 -6.18 4.56
N GLY A 34 -6.68 -7.30 5.25
CA GLY A 34 -5.60 -8.22 5.66
C GLY A 34 -4.88 -8.84 4.48
N ALA A 35 -5.61 -9.23 3.42
CA ALA A 35 -5.04 -9.79 2.20
C ALA A 35 -4.23 -8.74 1.42
N VAL A 36 -4.73 -7.50 1.30
CA VAL A 36 -3.98 -6.38 0.72
C VAL A 36 -2.68 -6.13 1.47
N MET A 37 -2.72 -6.08 2.81
CA MET A 37 -1.50 -5.92 3.61
C MET A 37 -0.47 -7.01 3.32
N ARG A 38 -0.90 -8.26 3.15
CA ARG A 38 0.02 -9.37 2.80
C ARG A 38 0.62 -9.19 1.42
N SER A 39 -0.16 -8.76 0.43
CA SER A 39 0.33 -8.47 -0.92
C SER A 39 1.32 -7.31 -0.92
N CYS A 40 1.03 -6.23 -0.19
CA CYS A 40 1.95 -5.10 -0.03
C CYS A 40 3.28 -5.52 0.62
N ASP A 41 3.22 -6.32 1.68
CA ASP A 41 4.42 -6.86 2.34
C ASP A 41 5.24 -7.73 1.39
N ALA A 42 4.57 -8.61 0.63
CA ALA A 42 5.22 -9.55 -0.29
C ALA A 42 6.00 -8.86 -1.41
N VAL A 43 5.49 -7.74 -1.94
CA VAL A 43 6.16 -6.97 -3.00
C VAL A 43 7.09 -5.87 -2.48
N GLY A 44 7.26 -5.77 -1.16
CA GLY A 44 8.21 -4.84 -0.55
C GLY A 44 7.68 -3.44 -0.28
N CYS A 45 6.38 -3.15 -0.33
CA CYS A 45 5.86 -1.86 0.16
C CYS A 45 6.27 -1.64 1.61
N PHE A 46 6.70 -0.40 1.94
CA PHE A 46 7.02 -0.05 3.32
C PHE A 46 5.82 0.49 4.08
N GLU A 47 5.02 1.35 3.45
CA GLU A 47 3.84 1.95 4.07
C GLU A 47 2.60 1.81 3.18
N ILE A 48 1.43 1.91 3.81
CA ILE A 48 0.12 1.96 3.16
C ILE A 48 -0.75 3.02 3.83
N TYR A 49 -1.76 3.48 3.10
CA TYR A 49 -2.70 4.49 3.55
C TYR A 49 -4.11 3.92 3.57
N VAL A 50 -4.84 4.16 4.65
CA VAL A 50 -6.22 3.68 4.80
C VAL A 50 -7.08 4.87 5.16
N VAL A 51 -8.10 5.14 4.33
CA VAL A 51 -8.99 6.29 4.49
C VAL A 51 -10.40 5.80 4.79
N PHE A 52 -10.99 6.28 5.87
CA PHE A 52 -12.38 6.02 6.21
C PHE A 52 -13.13 7.33 6.36
N THR A 53 -13.89 7.68 5.33
CA THR A 53 -14.70 8.90 5.30
C THR A 53 -16.04 8.75 6.03
N VAL A 54 -16.47 7.51 6.33
CA VAL A 54 -17.72 7.21 7.02
C VAL A 54 -17.53 7.26 8.54
N PRO A 55 -18.08 8.25 9.27
CA PRO A 55 -17.80 8.46 10.70
C PRO A 55 -18.13 7.27 11.60
N SER A 56 -19.21 6.55 11.30
CA SER A 56 -19.65 5.36 12.07
C SER A 56 -18.65 4.21 12.02
N LYS A 57 -17.77 4.16 11.02
CA LYS A 57 -16.81 3.09 10.81
C LYS A 57 -15.40 3.41 11.31
N GLN A 58 -15.08 4.68 11.56
CA GLN A 58 -13.75 5.13 11.96
C GLN A 58 -13.23 4.48 13.24
N LYS A 59 -14.10 4.17 14.21
CA LYS A 59 -13.71 3.51 15.49
C LYS A 59 -13.38 2.02 15.33
N GLU A 60 -13.98 1.33 14.36
CA GLU A 60 -13.76 -0.10 14.13
C GLU A 60 -12.39 -0.35 13.48
N VAL A 61 -11.90 0.61 12.73
CA VAL A 61 -10.67 0.57 11.93
C VAL A 61 -9.42 0.30 12.77
N LEU A 62 -9.36 0.82 13.98
CA LEU A 62 -8.22 0.61 14.90
C LEU A 62 -8.07 -0.86 15.35
N ARG A 63 -9.08 -1.71 15.10
CA ARG A 63 -9.04 -3.15 15.38
C ARG A 63 -8.56 -3.98 14.18
N LEU A 64 -8.31 -3.32 13.04
CA LEU A 64 -8.05 -3.96 11.76
C LEU A 64 -6.81 -4.84 11.74
N GLY A 65 -6.93 -5.97 11.08
CA GLY A 65 -5.81 -6.81 10.68
C GLY A 65 -5.15 -7.65 11.77
N LYS A 66 -5.68 -7.72 13.00
CA LYS A 66 -5.04 -8.50 14.08
C LYS A 66 -4.96 -10.01 13.79
N LYS A 67 -5.94 -10.57 13.06
CA LYS A 67 -6.00 -12.01 12.77
C LYS A 67 -5.73 -12.37 11.30
N THR A 68 -5.99 -11.46 10.36
CA THR A 68 -6.02 -11.76 8.92
C THR A 68 -4.71 -11.43 8.18
N ALA A 69 -3.90 -10.52 8.69
CA ALA A 69 -2.65 -10.08 8.04
C ALA A 69 -1.46 -11.05 8.24
N ALA A 70 -1.64 -12.19 8.89
CA ALA A 70 -0.61 -13.25 9.06
C ALA A 70 0.80 -12.73 9.44
N GLY A 71 0.87 -11.70 10.29
CA GLY A 71 2.14 -11.09 10.71
C GLY A 71 2.66 -9.95 9.82
N SER A 72 2.18 -9.76 8.59
CA SER A 72 2.62 -8.70 7.68
C SER A 72 2.42 -7.31 8.27
N ARG A 73 1.37 -7.11 9.08
CA ARG A 73 1.10 -5.86 9.78
C ARG A 73 2.30 -5.37 10.61
N LYS A 74 3.13 -6.28 11.10
CA LYS A 74 4.32 -5.91 11.87
C LYS A 74 5.36 -5.20 11.00
N TRP A 75 5.37 -5.46 9.70
CA TRP A 75 6.38 -5.00 8.76
C TRP A 75 5.90 -3.89 7.83
N LEU A 76 4.61 -3.50 7.94
CA LEU A 76 4.02 -2.38 7.22
C LEU A 76 3.74 -1.22 8.15
N LYS A 77 4.04 0.00 7.72
CA LYS A 77 3.57 1.23 8.36
C LYS A 77 2.18 1.52 7.80
N VAL A 78 1.16 1.56 8.67
CA VAL A 78 -0.22 1.84 8.26
C VAL A 78 -0.60 3.23 8.75
N ASN A 79 -0.88 4.13 7.82
CA ASN A 79 -1.30 5.51 8.09
C ASN A 79 -2.81 5.60 7.92
N TYR A 80 -3.52 6.17 8.90
CA TYR A 80 -4.98 6.32 8.87
C TYR A 80 -5.39 7.76 8.69
N PHE A 81 -6.40 7.95 7.84
CA PHE A 81 -7.03 9.23 7.58
C PHE A 81 -8.55 9.11 7.69
N THR A 82 -9.20 10.21 8.00
CA THR A 82 -10.66 10.32 8.09
C THR A 82 -11.26 11.08 6.91
N ASP A 83 -10.42 11.69 6.07
CA ASP A 83 -10.81 12.37 4.85
C ASP A 83 -9.77 12.14 3.73
N LEU A 84 -10.24 12.21 2.48
CA LEU A 84 -9.41 11.97 1.30
C LEU A 84 -8.43 13.12 1.03
N GLU A 85 -8.83 14.35 1.21
CA GLU A 85 -8.01 15.52 0.85
C GLU A 85 -6.75 15.59 1.71
N SER A 86 -6.87 15.37 3.03
CA SER A 86 -5.73 15.28 3.94
C SER A 86 -4.83 14.08 3.59
N CYS A 87 -5.43 12.94 3.23
CA CYS A 87 -4.66 11.77 2.79
C CYS A 87 -3.88 12.07 1.52
N PHE A 88 -4.53 12.63 0.51
CA PHE A 88 -3.90 12.96 -0.77
C PHE A 88 -2.82 14.02 -0.62
N SER A 89 -3.05 15.07 0.17
CA SER A 89 -2.03 16.07 0.49
C SER A 89 -0.77 15.43 1.08
N HIS A 90 -0.95 14.50 2.02
CA HIS A 90 0.17 13.77 2.62
C HIS A 90 0.86 12.84 1.62
N VAL A 91 0.09 12.08 0.82
CA VAL A 91 0.65 11.15 -0.18
C VAL A 91 1.41 11.90 -1.26
N ARG A 92 0.87 13.01 -1.78
CA ARG A 92 1.53 13.83 -2.81
C ARG A 92 2.84 14.47 -2.34
N SER A 93 3.05 14.64 -1.05
CA SER A 93 4.35 15.10 -0.55
C SER A 93 5.47 14.06 -0.66
N LYS A 94 5.13 12.79 -1.00
CA LYS A 94 6.06 11.66 -1.05
C LYS A 94 6.07 10.91 -2.38
N TYR A 95 4.96 10.93 -3.11
CA TYR A 95 4.75 10.14 -4.32
C TYR A 95 4.42 11.02 -5.51
N ASN A 96 5.09 10.80 -6.64
CA ASN A 96 4.98 11.64 -7.83
C ASN A 96 3.65 11.48 -8.55
N LYS A 97 3.10 10.26 -8.57
CA LYS A 97 1.86 9.92 -9.26
C LYS A 97 0.90 9.18 -8.34
N ILE A 98 -0.39 9.49 -8.47
CA ILE A 98 -1.46 8.76 -7.82
C ILE A 98 -2.43 8.26 -8.89
N TRP A 99 -2.47 6.95 -9.09
CA TRP A 99 -3.42 6.31 -10.02
C TRP A 99 -4.64 5.81 -9.24
N CYS A 100 -5.84 5.86 -9.82
CA CYS A 100 -6.98 5.13 -9.27
C CYS A 100 -7.31 3.88 -10.09
N THR A 101 -7.91 2.89 -9.45
CA THR A 101 -8.45 1.72 -10.12
C THR A 101 -9.95 1.91 -10.34
N SER A 102 -10.34 2.19 -11.58
CA SER A 102 -11.75 2.39 -11.93
C SER A 102 -12.00 1.93 -13.37
N ILE A 103 -13.19 1.43 -13.63
CA ILE A 103 -13.63 1.10 -14.98
C ILE A 103 -14.14 2.41 -15.60
N GLY A 104 -13.58 2.79 -16.76
CA GLY A 104 -13.95 4.01 -17.50
C GLY A 104 -13.28 4.05 -18.86
N GLU A 105 -13.77 4.90 -19.76
CA GLU A 105 -13.23 5.03 -21.12
C GLU A 105 -11.80 5.56 -21.16
N ASP A 106 -11.41 6.35 -20.15
CA ASP A 106 -10.08 6.92 -19.97
C ASP A 106 -9.09 5.98 -19.25
N ALA A 107 -9.54 4.80 -18.85
CA ALA A 107 -8.72 3.86 -18.09
C ALA A 107 -7.66 3.20 -18.98
N THR A 108 -6.42 3.26 -18.52
CA THR A 108 -5.27 2.64 -19.20
C THR A 108 -4.95 1.29 -18.56
N SER A 109 -4.62 0.29 -19.38
CA SER A 109 -4.20 -1.03 -18.87
C SER A 109 -3.01 -0.90 -17.92
N ILE A 110 -3.01 -1.65 -16.81
CA ILE A 110 -1.86 -1.74 -15.89
C ILE A 110 -0.59 -2.16 -16.62
N TYR A 111 -0.71 -2.98 -17.68
CA TYR A 111 0.44 -3.47 -18.46
C TYR A 111 1.08 -2.41 -19.36
N SER A 112 0.39 -1.27 -19.56
CA SER A 112 0.91 -0.12 -20.32
C SER A 112 1.43 1.00 -19.42
N LYS A 113 1.39 0.82 -18.10
CA LYS A 113 1.90 1.81 -17.14
C LYS A 113 3.34 1.53 -16.76
N ASP A 114 4.09 2.61 -16.57
CA ASP A 114 5.41 2.56 -15.97
C ASP A 114 5.26 2.63 -14.43
N PHE A 115 5.64 1.54 -13.77
CA PHE A 115 5.67 1.42 -12.31
C PHE A 115 7.08 1.53 -11.74
N THR A 116 8.05 1.97 -12.52
CA THR A 116 9.44 2.16 -12.04
C THR A 116 9.63 3.51 -11.35
N ASP A 117 8.79 4.51 -11.66
CA ASP A 117 8.78 5.80 -10.94
C ASP A 117 8.11 5.68 -9.55
N SER A 118 8.05 6.79 -8.84
CA SER A 118 7.37 6.93 -7.54
C SER A 118 5.86 7.04 -7.73
N PHE A 119 5.09 6.14 -7.11
CA PHE A 119 3.63 6.11 -7.27
C PHE A 119 2.86 5.63 -6.04
N ALA A 120 1.59 6.02 -6.00
CA ALA A 120 0.54 5.46 -5.15
C ALA A 120 -0.62 4.96 -6.02
N ILE A 121 -1.34 3.93 -5.56
CA ILE A 121 -2.54 3.41 -6.23
C ILE A 121 -3.72 3.47 -5.26
N LEU A 122 -4.77 4.17 -5.66
CA LEU A 122 -6.05 4.24 -4.94
C LEU A 122 -6.94 3.07 -5.34
N PHE A 123 -7.33 2.28 -4.35
CA PHE A 123 -8.35 1.23 -4.45
C PHE A 123 -9.58 1.66 -3.65
N GLY A 124 -10.74 1.55 -4.26
CA GLY A 124 -12.01 1.92 -3.64
C GLY A 124 -12.69 0.77 -2.90
N ASN A 125 -13.88 1.06 -2.40
CA ASN A 125 -14.78 0.11 -1.75
C ASN A 125 -15.24 -1.00 -2.70
N GLU A 126 -15.52 -2.18 -2.16
CA GLU A 126 -15.92 -3.36 -2.94
C GLU A 126 -17.28 -3.17 -3.65
N LYS A 127 -18.15 -2.36 -3.08
CA LYS A 127 -19.50 -2.12 -3.60
C LYS A 127 -19.55 -0.91 -4.52
N ASP A 128 -18.99 0.20 -4.08
CA ASP A 128 -19.16 1.51 -4.71
C ASP A 128 -17.93 1.92 -5.55
N GLY A 129 -16.82 1.17 -5.44
CA GLY A 129 -15.57 1.49 -6.10
C GLY A 129 -14.88 2.71 -5.49
N VAL A 130 -14.08 3.41 -6.28
CA VAL A 130 -13.43 4.68 -5.93
C VAL A 130 -14.47 5.79 -6.03
N SER A 131 -14.55 6.65 -5.01
CA SER A 131 -15.47 7.80 -5.01
C SER A 131 -15.13 8.80 -6.12
N ASP A 132 -16.10 9.64 -6.52
CA ASP A 132 -15.86 10.67 -7.54
C ASP A 132 -14.82 11.69 -7.07
N LEU A 133 -14.82 12.03 -5.76
CA LEU A 133 -13.76 12.84 -5.18
C LEU A 133 -12.39 12.13 -5.30
N GLY A 134 -12.32 10.84 -4.96
CA GLY A 134 -11.10 10.05 -5.09
C GLY A 134 -10.55 10.05 -6.52
N LYS A 135 -11.43 9.84 -7.51
CA LYS A 135 -11.07 9.90 -8.95
C LYS A 135 -10.54 11.28 -9.34
N SER A 136 -11.21 12.37 -8.93
CA SER A 136 -10.83 13.75 -9.27
C SER A 136 -9.48 14.17 -8.69
N LEU A 137 -9.05 13.54 -7.60
CA LEU A 137 -7.76 13.79 -6.95
C LEU A 137 -6.60 12.98 -7.57
N CYS A 138 -6.88 11.99 -8.42
CA CYS A 138 -5.87 11.15 -9.06
C CYS A 138 -5.30 11.77 -10.35
N ASP A 139 -4.10 11.34 -10.73
CA ASP A 139 -3.44 11.76 -11.99
C ASP A 139 -3.89 10.94 -13.20
N GLY A 140 -4.74 9.94 -13.00
CA GLY A 140 -5.31 9.12 -14.05
C GLY A 140 -5.84 7.80 -13.53
N ASN A 141 -6.40 7.04 -14.44
CA ASN A 141 -7.14 5.83 -14.17
C ASN A 141 -6.46 4.62 -14.79
N ILE A 142 -6.39 3.52 -14.04
CA ILE A 142 -5.82 2.25 -14.49
C ILE A 142 -6.83 1.13 -14.34
N LEU A 143 -6.75 0.15 -15.23
CA LEU A 143 -7.59 -1.05 -15.18
C LEU A 143 -6.77 -2.33 -15.37
N ILE A 144 -7.26 -3.41 -14.80
CA ILE A 144 -6.80 -4.76 -15.10
C ILE A 144 -7.70 -5.29 -16.23
N PRO A 145 -7.15 -5.61 -17.42
CA PRO A 145 -7.94 -6.14 -18.52
C PRO A 145 -8.65 -7.45 -18.13
N GLN A 146 -9.94 -7.54 -18.43
CA GLN A 146 -10.78 -8.70 -18.16
C GLN A 146 -11.53 -9.09 -19.43
N VAL A 147 -11.67 -10.38 -19.67
CA VAL A 147 -12.38 -10.95 -20.84
C VAL A 147 -13.57 -11.81 -20.44
N GLY A 148 -13.85 -11.92 -19.15
CA GLY A 148 -14.95 -12.71 -18.60
C GLY A 148 -16.23 -11.92 -18.42
N MET A 149 -17.26 -12.59 -17.90
CA MET A 149 -18.57 -11.96 -17.56
C MET A 149 -18.48 -11.06 -16.33
N ALA A 150 -17.55 -11.33 -15.42
CA ALA A 150 -17.33 -10.47 -14.24
C ALA A 150 -16.72 -9.14 -14.68
N GLN A 151 -17.28 -8.04 -14.19
CA GLN A 151 -16.81 -6.70 -14.53
C GLN A 151 -15.71 -6.19 -13.59
N SER A 152 -15.52 -6.83 -12.43
CA SER A 152 -14.52 -6.44 -11.46
C SER A 152 -13.92 -7.65 -10.74
N LEU A 153 -12.68 -7.53 -10.29
CA LEU A 153 -12.05 -8.47 -9.38
C LEU A 153 -12.33 -8.05 -7.93
N ASN A 154 -12.27 -9.02 -7.02
CA ASN A 154 -12.16 -8.69 -5.59
C ASN A 154 -10.98 -7.74 -5.38
N ILE A 155 -11.15 -6.74 -4.50
CA ILE A 155 -10.14 -5.69 -4.27
C ILE A 155 -8.77 -6.24 -3.90
N SER A 156 -8.71 -7.29 -3.07
CA SER A 156 -7.44 -7.88 -2.67
C SER A 156 -6.72 -8.58 -3.84
N VAL A 157 -7.50 -9.14 -4.78
CA VAL A 157 -6.98 -9.74 -6.01
C VAL A 157 -6.51 -8.64 -6.96
N ALA A 158 -7.33 -7.60 -7.18
CA ALA A 158 -6.95 -6.45 -8.01
C ALA A 158 -5.66 -5.79 -7.52
N CYS A 159 -5.56 -5.58 -6.21
CA CYS A 159 -4.36 -5.05 -5.59
C CYS A 159 -3.15 -5.96 -5.81
N ALA A 160 -3.29 -7.27 -5.60
CA ALA A 160 -2.20 -8.22 -5.81
C ALA A 160 -1.72 -8.24 -7.27
N VAL A 161 -2.63 -8.32 -8.24
CA VAL A 161 -2.29 -8.33 -9.68
C VAL A 161 -1.53 -7.06 -10.05
N THR A 162 -2.04 -5.88 -9.64
CA THR A 162 -1.39 -4.60 -9.94
C THR A 162 -0.02 -4.46 -9.29
N LEU A 163 0.10 -4.85 -8.03
CA LEU A 163 1.36 -4.79 -7.30
C LEU A 163 2.41 -5.78 -7.84
N TYR A 164 1.99 -6.96 -8.33
CA TYR A 164 2.92 -7.91 -8.93
C TYR A 164 3.37 -7.50 -10.33
N GLU A 165 2.56 -6.76 -11.08
CA GLU A 165 3.05 -6.11 -12.31
C GLU A 165 4.08 -5.03 -11.99
N ALA A 166 3.82 -4.20 -10.97
CA ALA A 166 4.82 -3.25 -10.48
C ALA A 166 6.10 -3.94 -9.99
N PHE A 167 5.96 -5.05 -9.25
CA PHE A 167 7.08 -5.87 -8.80
C PHE A 167 7.91 -6.41 -9.98
N ARG A 168 7.25 -6.93 -11.04
CA ARG A 168 7.94 -7.44 -12.22
C ARG A 168 8.82 -6.37 -12.85
N GLN A 169 8.27 -5.19 -13.14
CA GLN A 169 8.99 -4.07 -13.75
C GLN A 169 10.17 -3.62 -12.86
N ARG A 170 9.94 -3.42 -11.56
CA ARG A 170 10.97 -2.99 -10.60
C ARG A 170 12.07 -4.03 -10.40
N ASN A 171 11.71 -5.31 -10.45
CA ASN A 171 12.69 -6.39 -10.34
C ASN A 171 13.60 -6.45 -11.57
N GLU A 172 13.07 -6.22 -12.76
CA GLU A 172 13.84 -6.08 -14.01
C GLU A 172 14.82 -4.90 -13.95
N CYS A 173 14.44 -3.80 -13.29
CA CYS A 173 15.33 -2.66 -13.03
C CYS A 173 16.33 -2.88 -11.89
N GLY A 174 16.27 -4.02 -11.19
CA GLY A 174 17.17 -4.34 -10.07
C GLY A 174 16.86 -3.60 -8.77
N PHE A 175 15.64 -3.05 -8.61
CA PHE A 175 15.25 -2.24 -7.45
C PHE A 175 15.17 -3.02 -6.13
N TYR A 176 15.11 -4.34 -6.18
CA TYR A 176 15.18 -5.22 -4.99
C TYR A 176 16.61 -5.63 -4.64
N GLY A 177 17.59 -4.98 -5.23
CA GLY A 177 19.02 -5.23 -5.06
C GLY A 177 19.83 -3.95 -5.15
N LYS A 178 20.84 -3.94 -6.05
CA LYS A 178 21.82 -2.84 -6.14
C LYS A 178 21.24 -1.49 -6.55
N ASN A 179 20.13 -1.48 -7.28
CA ASN A 179 19.50 -0.26 -7.80
C ASN A 179 18.27 0.14 -6.97
N ASN A 180 18.24 -0.19 -5.68
CA ASN A 180 17.09 0.20 -4.83
C ASN A 180 16.89 1.71 -4.89
N PRO A 181 15.67 2.21 -5.17
CA PRO A 181 15.40 3.64 -5.35
C PRO A 181 15.39 4.45 -4.05
N ASN A 182 15.46 3.80 -2.89
CA ASN A 182 15.52 4.50 -1.62
C ASN A 182 16.86 5.24 -1.47
N ASP A 183 16.79 6.49 -1.08
CA ASP A 183 17.98 7.19 -0.60
C ASP A 183 18.44 6.65 0.77
N ALA A 184 19.63 7.09 1.20
CA ALA A 184 20.22 6.62 2.45
C ALA A 184 19.35 6.93 3.69
N LEU A 185 18.65 8.08 3.69
CA LEU A 185 17.77 8.49 4.80
C LEU A 185 16.53 7.60 4.87
N THR A 186 15.90 7.34 3.73
CA THR A 186 14.75 6.44 3.65
C THR A 186 15.13 5.02 4.07
N HIS A 187 16.27 4.51 3.59
CA HIS A 187 16.75 3.20 3.99
C HIS A 187 16.99 3.11 5.50
N GLN A 188 17.67 4.10 6.09
CA GLN A 188 17.93 4.14 7.53
C GLN A 188 16.62 4.22 8.34
N MET A 189 15.67 5.04 7.93
CA MET A 189 14.36 5.15 8.57
C MET A 189 13.60 3.81 8.58
N ILE A 190 13.66 3.06 7.47
CA ILE A 190 13.03 1.74 7.37
C ILE A 190 13.70 0.76 8.34
N LEU A 191 15.04 0.73 8.35
CA LEU A 191 15.83 -0.15 9.19
C LEU A 191 15.56 0.14 10.69
N ASP A 192 15.61 1.41 11.09
CA ASP A 192 15.35 1.83 12.47
C ASP A 192 13.94 1.43 12.93
N THR A 193 12.95 1.63 12.04
CA THR A 193 11.56 1.21 12.28
C THR A 193 11.46 -0.29 12.56
N TYR A 194 12.19 -1.12 11.80
CA TYR A 194 12.17 -2.56 11.96
C TYR A 194 12.95 -3.05 13.18
N MET A 195 14.07 -2.42 13.49
CA MET A 195 14.82 -2.71 14.72
C MET A 195 13.99 -2.40 15.96
N GLU A 196 13.37 -1.22 16.01
CA GLU A 196 12.47 -0.84 17.11
C GLU A 196 11.30 -1.83 17.29
N ARG A 197 10.66 -2.23 16.17
CA ARG A 197 9.56 -3.21 16.19
C ARG A 197 10.02 -4.61 16.61
N ASN A 198 11.27 -4.94 16.36
CA ASN A 198 11.84 -6.21 16.77
C ASN A 198 12.13 -6.26 18.28
N GLU A 199 12.57 -5.16 18.87
CA GLU A 199 12.86 -5.04 20.31
C GLU A 199 11.60 -5.06 21.17
N LYS A 200 10.55 -4.38 20.70
CA LYS A 200 9.24 -4.37 21.36
C LYS A 200 8.59 -5.74 21.19
N LYS A 201 8.77 -6.63 22.18
CA LYS A 201 8.18 -7.99 22.21
C LYS A 201 6.64 -7.98 22.12
N ASP A 202 5.99 -6.87 22.43
CA ASP A 202 4.53 -6.74 22.47
C ASP A 202 4.01 -5.68 21.48
N ARG A 203 3.06 -6.15 20.67
CA ARG A 203 1.92 -5.41 20.05
C ARG A 203 2.22 -3.97 19.65
N VAL A 204 3.20 -3.76 18.80
CA VAL A 204 3.38 -2.46 18.16
C VAL A 204 2.06 -2.11 17.46
N ARG A 205 1.39 -1.08 17.95
CA ARG A 205 0.33 -0.39 17.22
C ARG A 205 1.01 0.33 16.07
N SER A 206 1.23 -0.38 14.97
CA SER A 206 1.78 0.18 13.73
C SER A 206 0.77 1.10 13.00
N VAL A 207 -0.18 1.62 13.76
CA VAL A 207 -1.26 2.50 13.30
C VAL A 207 -0.89 3.90 13.75
N GLN A 208 -0.56 4.74 12.80
CA GLN A 208 -0.44 6.17 13.03
C GLN A 208 -1.74 6.82 12.55
N VAL A 209 -2.54 7.35 13.49
CA VAL A 209 -3.71 8.18 13.15
C VAL A 209 -3.17 9.58 12.91
N ILE A 210 -3.26 10.05 11.68
CA ILE A 210 -2.91 11.41 11.31
C ILE A 210 -4.21 12.21 11.32
N ASN A 211 -4.49 12.80 12.48
CA ASN A 211 -5.54 13.80 12.61
C ASN A 211 -4.91 15.19 12.41
N LYS A 212 -5.51 15.99 11.55
CA LYS A 212 -5.36 17.43 11.61
C LYS A 212 -6.44 18.03 12.46
#